data_2916a00d426c0ac9c8b809d9f4b891e2
#
_entry.id   2916a00d426c0ac9c8b809d9f4b891e2
#
_cell.length_a   1.000
_cell.length_b   1.000
_cell.length_c   1.000
_cell.angle_alpha   90.00
_cell.angle_beta   90.00
_cell.angle_gamma   90.00
#
_symmetry.space_group_name_H-M   'P 1'
#
loop_
_entity.id
_entity.type
_entity.pdbx_description
1 polymer ?
#
loop_
_entity_poly.entity_id
_entity_poly.type
_entity_poly.pdbx_seq_one_letter_code
_entity_poly.pdbx_strand_id
1 'polypeptide(L)'
;GGQVMNMNVVRNNSSKRMNVINMHAYDKLVAFSDSSTANSSNISNTYVNLNHIGCDETGSSDFFGPLCVVACYIDERDFDWLVSLGVRDPKDMDNHELVRIAREIKDRLIYSLLILDNSHYNAMVKAGNNLANIKAKLYNQAVTNVMQKVGMPVKDKLVNQFVSPKTYYNYLKNEVIVVKDLTFVQKGEEKYLAIVCSMILSKYAYLQYFTNMSRSLKMKLPHGNSSTIDSIAIEIAKKYGPKMLNKVTKTNMTNYKRIKDLI
;
A
#
# COMPACT_ATOMS: atom_id res chain seq x y z
N GLY A 1 23.14 -11.89 -2.05
CA GLY A 1 22.70 -10.71 -2.75
C GLY A 1 21.22 -10.49 -2.56
N GLY A 2 20.85 -9.52 -1.70
CA GLY A 2 19.45 -9.19 -1.48
C GLY A 2 18.86 -8.53 -2.73
N GLN A 3 17.80 -9.12 -3.27
CA GLN A 3 17.03 -8.46 -4.31
C GLN A 3 16.30 -7.27 -3.70
N VAL A 4 16.61 -6.09 -4.19
CA VAL A 4 15.91 -4.85 -3.87
C VAL A 4 14.63 -4.83 -4.71
N MET A 5 13.44 -4.68 -4.06
CA MET A 5 12.22 -4.41 -4.81
C MET A 5 12.41 -3.16 -5.67
N ASN A 6 12.11 -3.27 -6.98
CA ASN A 6 12.14 -2.11 -7.86
C ASN A 6 11.07 -1.11 -7.42
N MET A 7 11.52 -0.09 -6.69
CA MET A 7 10.68 1.03 -6.29
C MET A 7 10.67 2.07 -7.41
N ASN A 8 9.54 2.20 -8.08
CA ASN A 8 9.34 3.32 -8.99
C ASN A 8 8.96 4.55 -8.18
N VAL A 9 9.80 5.56 -8.24
CA VAL A 9 9.60 6.83 -7.56
C VAL A 9 8.45 7.59 -8.21
N VAL A 10 7.48 8.02 -7.42
CA VAL A 10 6.50 9.01 -7.88
C VAL A 10 7.27 10.30 -8.16
N ARG A 11 7.49 10.62 -9.43
CA ARG A 11 8.04 11.90 -9.83
C ARG A 11 6.94 12.97 -9.72
N ASN A 12 6.81 13.56 -8.56
CA ASN A 12 6.38 14.94 -8.51
C ASN A 12 7.61 15.78 -8.88
N ASN A 13 7.43 16.88 -9.60
CA ASN A 13 8.45 17.78 -10.16
C ASN A 13 9.57 18.28 -9.21
N SER A 14 9.82 17.61 -8.13
CA SER A 14 10.95 17.81 -7.21
C SER A 14 11.68 16.50 -6.98
N SER A 15 12.86 16.41 -7.53
CA SER A 15 13.78 15.29 -7.61
C SER A 15 14.33 14.81 -6.25
N LYS A 16 13.54 14.11 -5.43
CA LYS A 16 14.11 13.36 -4.29
C LYS A 16 13.73 11.90 -4.39
N ARG A 17 14.74 11.05 -4.48
CA ARG A 17 14.61 9.59 -4.45
C ARG A 17 14.03 9.15 -3.11
N MET A 18 12.98 8.31 -3.13
CA MET A 18 12.48 7.63 -1.94
C MET A 18 13.52 6.60 -1.48
N ASN A 19 13.72 6.49 -0.17
CA ASN A 19 14.66 5.54 0.40
C ASN A 19 14.24 4.10 0.12
N VAL A 20 15.19 3.27 -0.33
CA VAL A 20 14.99 1.84 -0.51
C VAL A 20 14.86 1.17 0.87
N ILE A 21 13.77 0.44 1.08
CA ILE A 21 13.53 -0.28 2.32
C ILE A 21 14.14 -1.68 2.22
N ASN A 22 14.86 -2.08 3.26
CA ASN A 22 15.32 -3.47 3.38
C ASN A 22 14.16 -4.38 3.78
N MET A 23 13.56 -5.05 2.79
CA MET A 23 12.41 -5.92 2.98
C MET A 23 12.69 -7.17 3.83
N HIS A 24 13.95 -7.60 3.95
CA HIS A 24 14.33 -8.79 4.73
C HIS A 24 14.35 -8.55 6.25
N ALA A 25 14.44 -7.30 6.70
CA ALA A 25 14.45 -6.99 8.13
C ALA A 25 13.11 -7.31 8.80
N TYR A 26 12.00 -7.13 8.09
CA TYR A 26 10.65 -7.47 8.59
C TYR A 26 10.46 -8.98 8.74
N ASP A 27 10.92 -9.76 7.77
CA ASP A 27 10.82 -11.23 7.80
C ASP A 27 11.45 -11.82 9.06
N LYS A 28 12.61 -11.29 9.49
CA LYS A 28 13.28 -11.73 10.70
C LYS A 28 12.50 -11.37 11.97
N LEU A 29 11.85 -10.21 12.00
CA LEU A 29 11.05 -9.77 13.15
C LEU A 29 9.78 -10.60 13.31
N VAL A 30 9.11 -10.93 12.21
CA VAL A 30 7.89 -11.77 12.23
C VAL A 30 8.22 -13.19 12.69
N ALA A 31 9.36 -13.75 12.27
CA ALA A 31 9.81 -15.09 12.70
C ALA A 31 10.01 -15.20 14.22
N PHE A 32 10.25 -14.10 14.93
CA PHE A 32 10.43 -14.07 16.39
C PHE A 32 9.13 -13.74 17.16
N SER A 33 8.11 -13.18 16.51
CA SER A 33 6.93 -12.66 17.20
C SER A 33 5.69 -13.56 17.14
N ASP A 34 5.61 -14.46 16.17
CA ASP A 34 4.41 -15.29 15.97
C ASP A 34 4.71 -16.78 16.19
N SER A 35 4.33 -17.27 17.38
CA SER A 35 4.22 -18.72 17.67
C SER A 35 2.80 -19.26 17.50
N SER A 36 1.88 -18.47 16.91
CA SER A 36 0.49 -18.90 16.73
C SER A 36 0.31 -19.72 15.46
N THR A 37 -0.15 -20.95 15.63
CA THR A 37 -0.63 -21.80 14.54
C THR A 37 -1.88 -21.18 13.93
N ALA A 38 -1.79 -20.76 12.68
CA ALA A 38 -2.92 -20.27 11.93
C ALA A 38 -3.96 -21.37 11.74
N ASN A 39 -5.19 -21.13 12.20
CA ASN A 39 -6.33 -21.92 11.78
C ASN A 39 -6.64 -21.54 10.32
N SER A 40 -6.33 -22.46 9.41
CA SER A 40 -6.76 -22.33 8.01
C SER A 40 -8.29 -22.45 7.95
N SER A 41 -8.98 -21.31 7.96
CA SER A 41 -10.38 -21.29 7.55
C SER A 41 -10.43 -21.54 6.04
N ASN A 42 -11.07 -22.62 5.62
CA ASN A 42 -11.34 -22.91 4.22
C ASN A 42 -12.35 -21.89 3.68
N ILE A 43 -11.87 -20.71 3.29
CA ILE A 43 -12.68 -19.74 2.53
C ILE A 43 -12.46 -20.08 1.06
N SER A 44 -13.42 -20.75 0.44
CA SER A 44 -13.41 -21.01 -0.99
C SER A 44 -13.90 -19.77 -1.73
N ASN A 45 -13.01 -18.80 -2.01
CA ASN A 45 -13.31 -17.73 -2.95
C ASN A 45 -13.20 -18.27 -4.38
N THR A 46 -14.23 -18.02 -5.19
CA THR A 46 -14.19 -18.37 -6.60
C THR A 46 -13.63 -17.17 -7.38
N TYR A 47 -12.33 -17.20 -7.64
CA TYR A 47 -11.65 -16.18 -8.43
C TYR A 47 -11.87 -16.40 -9.93
N VAL A 48 -11.92 -15.30 -10.67
CA VAL A 48 -12.02 -15.33 -12.13
C VAL A 48 -10.65 -15.58 -12.72
N ASN A 49 -10.54 -16.60 -13.58
CA ASN A 49 -9.29 -16.91 -14.28
C ASN A 49 -9.20 -16.08 -15.57
N LEU A 50 -8.46 -14.99 -15.53
CA LEU A 50 -8.18 -14.16 -16.69
C LEU A 50 -6.88 -13.36 -16.53
N ASN A 51 -6.32 -12.91 -17.68
CA ASN A 51 -5.24 -11.93 -17.67
C ASN A 51 -5.80 -10.59 -17.25
N HIS A 52 -5.27 -10.00 -16.18
CA HIS A 52 -5.76 -8.71 -15.70
C HIS A 52 -4.74 -7.98 -14.82
N ILE A 53 -4.95 -6.69 -14.67
CA ILE A 53 -4.25 -5.83 -13.72
C ILE A 53 -5.23 -5.46 -12.60
N GLY A 54 -4.75 -5.46 -11.37
CA GLY A 54 -5.45 -4.92 -10.21
C GLY A 54 -4.56 -3.96 -9.45
N CYS A 55 -5.17 -3.11 -8.64
CA CYS A 55 -4.46 -2.11 -7.84
C CYS A 55 -5.16 -1.92 -6.49
N ASP A 56 -4.39 -1.81 -5.43
CA ASP A 56 -4.90 -1.51 -4.09
C ASP A 56 -3.82 -0.85 -3.23
N GLU A 57 -4.20 -0.40 -2.04
CA GLU A 57 -3.32 0.30 -1.12
C GLU A 57 -3.39 -0.25 0.31
N THR A 58 -2.38 0.11 1.08
CA THR A 58 -2.33 -0.07 2.54
C THR A 58 -1.85 1.22 3.21
N GLY A 59 -2.43 1.54 4.36
CA GLY A 59 -2.01 2.65 5.21
C GLY A 59 -2.89 3.89 5.14
N SER A 60 -3.91 3.92 4.28
CA SER A 60 -4.79 5.09 4.11
C SER A 60 -5.59 5.44 5.36
N SER A 61 -5.87 4.48 6.23
CA SER A 61 -6.63 4.67 7.47
C SER A 61 -5.75 4.84 8.71
N ASP A 62 -4.43 4.73 8.58
CA ASP A 62 -3.50 4.83 9.69
C ASP A 62 -2.96 6.26 9.83
N PHE A 63 -3.02 6.80 11.04
CA PHE A 63 -2.46 8.10 11.36
C PHE A 63 -0.94 8.11 11.21
N PHE A 64 -0.27 7.09 11.72
CA PHE A 64 1.17 6.88 11.54
C PHE A 64 1.46 6.09 10.27
N GLY A 65 2.61 6.35 9.66
CA GLY A 65 3.10 5.57 8.55
C GLY A 65 2.66 6.08 7.17
N PRO A 66 3.26 5.50 6.13
CA PRO A 66 3.11 5.95 4.75
C PRO A 66 1.80 5.48 4.12
N LEU A 67 1.63 5.84 2.85
CA LEU A 67 0.65 5.22 1.95
C LEU A 67 1.42 4.36 0.94
N CYS A 68 1.12 3.06 0.92
CA CYS A 68 1.70 2.12 -0.02
C CYS A 68 0.65 1.71 -1.05
N VAL A 69 0.96 1.86 -2.34
CA VAL A 69 0.09 1.47 -3.45
C VAL A 69 0.82 0.44 -4.30
N VAL A 70 0.13 -0.65 -4.63
CA VAL A 70 0.63 -1.68 -5.54
C VAL A 70 -0.36 -1.89 -6.67
N ALA A 71 0.15 -1.91 -7.90
CA ALA A 71 -0.54 -2.51 -9.03
C ALA A 71 0.17 -3.81 -9.41
N CYS A 72 -0.60 -4.81 -9.82
CA CYS A 72 -0.10 -6.13 -10.11
C CYS A 72 -0.77 -6.68 -11.37
N TYR A 73 0.01 -7.40 -12.20
CA TYR A 73 -0.49 -8.14 -13.35
C TYR A 73 -0.56 -9.62 -13.02
N ILE A 74 -1.70 -10.25 -13.32
CA ILE A 74 -1.91 -11.69 -13.23
C ILE A 74 -2.08 -12.24 -14.64
N ASP A 75 -1.20 -13.19 -15.01
CA ASP A 75 -1.36 -14.03 -16.19
C ASP A 75 -2.23 -15.24 -15.83
N GLU A 76 -3.16 -15.61 -16.70
CA GLU A 76 -4.04 -16.76 -16.46
C GLU A 76 -3.28 -18.08 -16.22
N ARG A 77 -2.04 -18.20 -16.73
CA ARG A 77 -1.16 -19.35 -16.49
C ARG A 77 -0.71 -19.48 -15.03
N ASP A 78 -0.76 -18.37 -14.26
CA ASP A 78 -0.38 -18.36 -12.84
C ASP A 78 -1.57 -18.60 -11.91
N PHE A 79 -2.77 -18.75 -12.43
CA PHE A 79 -4.00 -18.86 -11.65
C PHE A 79 -3.95 -20.02 -10.65
N ASP A 80 -3.71 -21.24 -11.13
CA ASP A 80 -3.71 -22.43 -10.26
C ASP A 80 -2.61 -22.37 -9.20
N TRP A 81 -1.44 -21.85 -9.57
CA TRP A 81 -0.34 -21.64 -8.63
C TRP A 81 -0.73 -20.64 -7.52
N LEU A 82 -1.33 -19.52 -7.86
CA LEU A 82 -1.77 -18.51 -6.89
C LEU A 82 -2.83 -19.07 -5.93
N VAL A 83 -3.80 -19.81 -6.45
CA VAL A 83 -4.81 -20.47 -5.63
C VAL A 83 -4.16 -21.49 -4.68
N SER A 84 -3.21 -22.28 -5.17
CA SER A 84 -2.49 -23.28 -4.36
C SER A 84 -1.62 -22.66 -3.26
N LEU A 85 -1.14 -21.43 -3.44
CA LEU A 85 -0.41 -20.68 -2.41
C LEU A 85 -1.30 -20.23 -1.24
N GLY A 86 -2.61 -20.24 -1.43
CA GLY A 86 -3.56 -19.72 -0.47
C GLY A 86 -3.75 -18.20 -0.55
N VAL A 87 -3.52 -17.61 -1.72
CA VAL A 87 -3.76 -16.17 -1.97
C VAL A 87 -5.21 -15.83 -1.69
N ARG A 88 -5.44 -14.93 -0.76
CA ARG A 88 -6.74 -14.44 -0.34
C ARG A 88 -6.60 -13.09 0.36
N ASP A 89 -7.72 -12.50 0.80
CA ASP A 89 -7.71 -11.23 1.53
C ASP A 89 -6.77 -11.32 2.75
N PRO A 90 -5.79 -10.41 2.87
CA PRO A 90 -4.84 -10.43 3.99
C PRO A 90 -5.47 -10.22 5.37
N LYS A 91 -6.72 -9.75 5.47
CA LYS A 91 -7.45 -9.72 6.75
C LYS A 91 -7.66 -11.12 7.36
N ASP A 92 -7.65 -12.17 6.51
CA ASP A 92 -7.84 -13.56 6.90
C ASP A 92 -6.51 -14.30 7.11
N MET A 93 -5.40 -13.57 7.17
CA MET A 93 -4.05 -14.09 7.40
C MET A 93 -3.43 -13.51 8.65
N ASP A 94 -2.60 -14.32 9.33
CA ASP A 94 -1.63 -13.76 10.27
C ASP A 94 -0.40 -13.20 9.53
N ASN A 95 0.45 -12.49 10.25
CA ASN A 95 1.63 -11.87 9.65
C ASN A 95 2.63 -12.89 9.10
N HIS A 96 2.71 -14.06 9.71
CA HIS A 96 3.61 -15.13 9.26
C HIS A 96 3.18 -15.67 7.88
N GLU A 97 1.89 -15.92 7.70
CA GLU A 97 1.33 -16.35 6.43
C GLU A 97 1.42 -15.26 5.36
N LEU A 98 1.16 -14.00 5.75
CA LEU A 98 1.32 -12.84 4.85
C LEU A 98 2.74 -12.77 4.29
N VAL A 99 3.75 -12.87 5.14
CA VAL A 99 5.16 -12.83 4.73
C VAL A 99 5.49 -13.97 3.78
N ARG A 100 5.06 -15.19 4.11
CA ARG A 100 5.28 -16.38 3.28
C ARG A 100 4.73 -16.18 1.86
N ILE A 101 3.48 -15.78 1.76
CA ILE A 101 2.81 -15.58 0.45
C ILE A 101 3.41 -14.38 -0.29
N ALA A 102 3.64 -13.26 0.39
CA ALA A 102 4.21 -12.06 -0.21
C ALA A 102 5.59 -12.33 -0.83
N ARG A 103 6.44 -13.11 -0.17
CA ARG A 103 7.75 -13.49 -0.68
C ARG A 103 7.66 -14.29 -1.97
N GLU A 104 6.75 -15.26 -2.04
CA GLU A 104 6.53 -16.08 -3.23
C GLU A 104 6.03 -15.22 -4.41
N ILE A 105 5.00 -14.41 -4.19
CA ILE A 105 4.39 -13.65 -5.28
C ILE A 105 5.28 -12.49 -5.76
N LYS A 106 6.04 -11.85 -4.88
CA LYS A 106 6.92 -10.76 -5.30
C LYS A 106 8.07 -11.20 -6.21
N ASP A 107 8.50 -12.44 -6.09
CA ASP A 107 9.60 -12.98 -6.90
C ASP A 107 9.14 -13.43 -8.30
N ARG A 108 7.84 -13.63 -8.50
CA ARG A 108 7.30 -14.17 -9.75
C ARG A 108 6.40 -13.20 -10.51
N LEU A 109 5.58 -12.40 -9.82
CA LEU A 109 4.61 -11.52 -10.48
C LEU A 109 5.23 -10.22 -10.98
N ILE A 110 4.63 -9.67 -12.03
CA ILE A 110 4.91 -8.30 -12.48
C ILE A 110 4.07 -7.35 -11.64
N TYR A 111 4.71 -6.43 -10.94
CA TYR A 111 4.04 -5.43 -10.11
C TYR A 111 4.81 -4.11 -10.07
N SER A 112 4.14 -3.07 -9.60
CA SER A 112 4.73 -1.78 -9.25
C SER A 112 4.33 -1.44 -7.81
N LEU A 113 5.32 -1.16 -6.98
CA LEU A 113 5.14 -0.67 -5.61
C LEU A 113 5.51 0.82 -5.56
N LEU A 114 4.57 1.64 -5.09
CA LEU A 114 4.80 3.04 -4.78
C LEU A 114 4.64 3.26 -3.28
N ILE A 115 5.66 3.80 -2.63
CA ILE A 115 5.60 4.20 -1.23
C ILE A 115 5.63 5.72 -1.18
N LEU A 116 4.53 6.31 -0.73
CA LEU A 116 4.44 7.73 -0.45
C LEU A 116 4.70 7.94 1.04
N ASP A 117 5.90 8.40 1.36
CA ASP A 117 6.26 8.68 2.76
C ASP A 117 5.45 9.85 3.33
N ASN A 118 5.46 9.99 4.64
CA ASN A 118 4.65 11.00 5.32
C ASN A 118 4.99 12.44 4.91
N SER A 119 6.27 12.75 4.72
CA SER A 119 6.67 14.10 4.30
C SER A 119 6.13 14.46 2.92
N HIS A 120 6.19 13.53 1.97
CA HIS A 120 5.66 13.74 0.62
C HIS A 120 4.13 13.69 0.60
N TYR A 121 3.51 12.80 1.39
CA TYR A 121 2.06 12.77 1.58
C TYR A 121 1.55 14.13 2.08
N ASN A 122 2.16 14.65 3.14
CA ASN A 122 1.78 15.92 3.74
C ASN A 122 2.04 17.11 2.80
N ALA A 123 3.08 17.04 1.97
CA ALA A 123 3.31 18.05 0.93
C ALA A 123 2.20 18.07 -0.12
N MET A 124 1.69 16.90 -0.51
CA MET A 124 0.53 16.82 -1.42
C MET A 124 -0.74 17.36 -0.75
N VAL A 125 -0.96 17.08 0.52
CA VAL A 125 -2.08 17.64 1.29
C VAL A 125 -1.99 19.18 1.33
N LYS A 126 -0.81 19.70 1.61
CA LYS A 126 -0.57 21.15 1.65
C LYS A 126 -0.78 21.81 0.28
N ALA A 127 -0.52 21.10 -0.80
CA ALA A 127 -0.78 21.55 -2.16
C ALA A 127 -2.26 21.46 -2.58
N GLY A 128 -3.16 21.06 -1.68
CA GLY A 128 -4.61 21.01 -1.91
C GLY A 128 -5.17 19.62 -2.25
N ASN A 129 -4.38 18.56 -2.15
CA ASN A 129 -4.87 17.21 -2.45
C ASN A 129 -5.51 16.59 -1.20
N ASN A 130 -6.68 15.98 -1.35
CA ASN A 130 -7.28 15.10 -0.35
C ASN A 130 -6.81 13.66 -0.55
N LEU A 131 -7.20 12.75 0.36
CA LEU A 131 -6.81 11.34 0.27
C LEU A 131 -7.24 10.68 -1.05
N ALA A 132 -8.47 10.91 -1.49
CA ALA A 132 -8.99 10.30 -2.73
C ALA A 132 -8.20 10.77 -3.96
N ASN A 133 -7.85 12.05 -4.01
CA ASN A 133 -7.02 12.64 -5.05
C ASN A 133 -5.61 12.02 -5.07
N ILE A 134 -4.98 11.91 -3.90
CA ILE A 134 -3.67 11.26 -3.75
C ILE A 134 -3.74 9.81 -4.22
N LYS A 135 -4.75 9.06 -3.79
CA LYS A 135 -4.94 7.66 -4.21
C LYS A 135 -5.10 7.56 -5.73
N ALA A 136 -5.93 8.38 -6.34
CA ALA A 136 -6.14 8.36 -7.79
C ALA A 136 -4.82 8.56 -8.56
N LYS A 137 -4.00 9.52 -8.14
CA LYS A 137 -2.70 9.79 -8.76
C LYS A 137 -1.73 8.61 -8.61
N LEU A 138 -1.67 7.99 -7.44
CA LEU A 138 -0.82 6.84 -7.20
C LEU A 138 -1.32 5.60 -7.95
N TYR A 139 -2.62 5.35 -7.97
CA TYR A 139 -3.21 4.24 -8.74
C TYR A 139 -2.89 4.37 -10.23
N ASN A 140 -3.11 5.54 -10.79
CA ASN A 140 -2.79 5.81 -12.19
C ASN A 140 -1.31 5.55 -12.52
N GLN A 141 -0.41 6.02 -11.67
CA GLN A 141 1.03 5.81 -11.86
C GLN A 141 1.41 4.34 -11.72
N ALA A 142 0.89 3.64 -10.72
CA ALA A 142 1.20 2.22 -10.49
C ALA A 142 0.69 1.34 -11.64
N VAL A 143 -0.53 1.57 -12.11
CA VAL A 143 -1.10 0.83 -13.25
C VAL A 143 -0.33 1.14 -14.53
N THR A 144 0.01 2.39 -14.79
CA THR A 144 0.86 2.78 -15.93
C THR A 144 2.20 2.04 -15.90
N ASN A 145 2.85 1.99 -14.74
CA ASN A 145 4.14 1.29 -14.58
C ASN A 145 4.02 -0.21 -14.90
N VAL A 146 2.96 -0.85 -14.43
CA VAL A 146 2.74 -2.28 -14.69
C VAL A 146 2.46 -2.53 -16.17
N MET A 147 1.66 -1.70 -16.81
CA MET A 147 1.40 -1.81 -18.25
C MET A 147 2.68 -1.71 -19.07
N GLN A 148 3.59 -0.80 -18.70
CA GLN A 148 4.89 -0.66 -19.34
C GLN A 148 5.77 -1.91 -19.14
N LYS A 149 5.76 -2.49 -17.93
CA LYS A 149 6.51 -3.71 -17.62
C LYS A 149 5.98 -4.94 -18.35
N VAL A 150 4.67 -5.06 -18.49
CA VAL A 150 4.02 -6.15 -19.23
C VAL A 150 4.36 -6.07 -20.72
N GLY A 151 4.42 -4.87 -21.29
CA GLY A 151 4.84 -4.62 -22.65
C GLY A 151 3.87 -5.05 -23.76
N MET A 152 2.64 -5.43 -23.38
CA MET A 152 1.55 -5.73 -24.31
C MET A 152 0.23 -5.19 -23.74
N PRO A 153 -0.80 -4.97 -24.58
CA PRO A 153 -2.09 -4.50 -24.09
C PRO A 153 -2.74 -5.47 -23.10
N VAL A 154 -3.25 -4.95 -21.99
CA VAL A 154 -4.04 -5.68 -21.03
C VAL A 154 -5.44 -5.06 -20.99
N LYS A 155 -6.45 -5.84 -21.41
CA LYS A 155 -7.83 -5.35 -21.53
C LYS A 155 -8.45 -5.06 -20.17
N ASP A 156 -8.30 -5.98 -19.21
CA ASP A 156 -9.00 -5.93 -17.94
C ASP A 156 -8.09 -5.31 -16.87
N LYS A 157 -8.45 -4.11 -16.44
CA LYS A 157 -7.77 -3.36 -15.39
C LYS A 157 -8.81 -2.96 -14.34
N LEU A 158 -8.72 -3.56 -13.16
CA LEU A 158 -9.76 -3.56 -12.15
C LEU A 158 -9.29 -2.90 -10.86
N VAL A 159 -10.11 -2.01 -10.34
CA VAL A 159 -9.90 -1.38 -9.05
C VAL A 159 -11.19 -1.35 -8.24
N ASN A 160 -11.06 -1.49 -6.93
CA ASN A 160 -12.19 -1.22 -6.04
C ASN A 160 -12.54 0.27 -6.09
N GLN A 161 -13.82 0.57 -6.29
CA GLN A 161 -14.31 1.93 -6.38
C GLN A 161 -14.24 2.62 -5.02
N PHE A 162 -13.54 3.76 -4.94
CA PHE A 162 -13.50 4.61 -3.74
C PHE A 162 -14.09 6.00 -3.97
N VAL A 163 -14.28 6.39 -5.22
CA VAL A 163 -15.04 7.57 -5.68
C VAL A 163 -15.73 7.21 -6.99
N SER A 164 -16.66 8.05 -7.46
CA SER A 164 -17.24 7.81 -8.77
C SER A 164 -16.18 7.83 -9.89
N PRO A 165 -16.34 7.08 -10.98
CA PRO A 165 -15.40 7.14 -12.10
C PRO A 165 -15.18 8.56 -12.62
N LYS A 166 -16.22 9.38 -12.69
CA LYS A 166 -16.12 10.78 -13.10
C LYS A 166 -15.20 11.58 -12.15
N THR A 167 -15.36 11.42 -10.86
CA THR A 167 -14.52 12.10 -9.85
C THR A 167 -13.08 11.61 -9.93
N TYR A 168 -12.87 10.29 -10.08
CA TYR A 168 -11.54 9.71 -10.25
C TYR A 168 -10.79 10.33 -11.42
N TYR A 169 -11.39 10.36 -12.60
CA TYR A 169 -10.76 10.93 -13.79
C TYR A 169 -10.61 12.46 -13.71
N ASN A 170 -11.51 13.15 -13.03
CA ASN A 170 -11.36 14.59 -12.79
C ASN A 170 -10.10 14.90 -11.96
N TYR A 171 -9.75 14.05 -10.99
CA TYR A 171 -8.50 14.18 -10.24
C TYR A 171 -7.25 14.07 -11.13
N LEU A 172 -7.35 13.39 -12.26
CA LEU A 172 -6.24 13.13 -13.18
C LEU A 172 -6.20 14.07 -14.37
N LYS A 173 -7.06 15.10 -14.42
CA LYS A 173 -7.22 15.97 -15.59
C LYS A 173 -5.94 16.69 -16.04
N ASN A 174 -5.01 16.93 -15.13
CA ASN A 174 -3.74 17.60 -15.40
C ASN A 174 -2.56 16.63 -15.55
N GLU A 175 -2.82 15.32 -15.46
CA GLU A 175 -1.79 14.31 -15.65
C GLU A 175 -1.52 14.08 -17.15
N VAL A 176 -0.24 13.93 -17.51
CA VAL A 176 0.18 13.72 -18.91
C VAL A 176 -0.26 12.36 -19.42
N ILE A 177 -0.16 11.33 -18.59
CA ILE A 177 -0.53 9.95 -18.92
C ILE A 177 -1.65 9.52 -18.00
N VAL A 178 -2.78 9.12 -18.56
CA VAL A 178 -3.95 8.63 -17.82
C VAL A 178 -4.41 7.31 -18.42
N VAL A 179 -4.53 6.29 -17.57
CA VAL A 179 -5.17 5.03 -17.93
C VAL A 179 -6.67 5.23 -17.86
N LYS A 180 -7.33 5.32 -19.02
CA LYS A 180 -8.73 5.77 -19.14
C LYS A 180 -9.77 4.66 -19.09
N ASP A 181 -9.35 3.41 -19.17
CA ASP A 181 -10.19 2.24 -19.33
C ASP A 181 -10.18 1.31 -18.10
N LEU A 182 -10.08 1.88 -16.91
CA LEU A 182 -10.25 1.13 -15.66
C LEU A 182 -11.69 0.65 -15.52
N THR A 183 -11.86 -0.56 -15.01
CA THR A 183 -13.14 -1.07 -14.54
C THR A 183 -13.22 -0.93 -13.03
N PHE A 184 -14.18 -0.15 -12.55
CA PHE A 184 -14.42 0.06 -11.12
C PHE A 184 -15.40 -1.00 -10.62
N VAL A 185 -15.01 -1.73 -9.59
CA VAL A 185 -15.79 -2.85 -9.03
C VAL A 185 -16.03 -2.66 -7.54
N GLN A 186 -16.96 -3.45 -7.01
CA GLN A 186 -17.23 -3.57 -5.59
C GLN A 186 -16.69 -4.92 -5.10
N LYS A 187 -16.00 -4.92 -3.93
CA LYS A 187 -15.43 -6.14 -3.33
C LYS A 187 -14.62 -6.98 -4.33
N GLY A 188 -13.75 -6.30 -5.09
CA GLY A 188 -12.93 -6.95 -6.12
C GLY A 188 -11.98 -8.01 -5.56
N GLU A 189 -11.61 -7.92 -4.29
CA GLU A 189 -10.79 -8.90 -3.56
C GLU A 189 -11.47 -10.26 -3.44
N GLU A 190 -12.77 -10.36 -3.63
CA GLU A 190 -13.50 -11.63 -3.65
C GLU A 190 -13.45 -12.32 -5.02
N LYS A 191 -13.07 -11.60 -6.09
CA LYS A 191 -13.17 -12.08 -7.48
C LYS A 191 -11.86 -12.02 -8.26
N TYR A 192 -10.98 -11.08 -7.96
CA TYR A 192 -9.83 -10.76 -8.80
C TYR A 192 -8.51 -10.90 -8.06
N LEU A 193 -7.72 -11.89 -8.48
CA LEU A 193 -6.42 -12.18 -7.85
C LEU A 193 -5.44 -11.01 -7.90
N ALA A 194 -5.46 -10.18 -8.95
CA ALA A 194 -4.58 -9.04 -9.03
C ALA A 194 -4.88 -7.98 -7.94
N ILE A 195 -6.14 -7.82 -7.56
CA ILE A 195 -6.51 -6.94 -6.43
C ILE A 195 -5.99 -7.53 -5.12
N VAL A 196 -6.21 -8.82 -4.89
CA VAL A 196 -5.75 -9.52 -3.67
C VAL A 196 -4.23 -9.49 -3.56
N CYS A 197 -3.51 -9.80 -4.62
CA CYS A 197 -2.04 -9.76 -4.63
C CYS A 197 -1.52 -8.35 -4.36
N SER A 198 -2.19 -7.33 -4.89
CA SER A 198 -1.86 -5.93 -4.61
C SER A 198 -2.09 -5.56 -3.14
N MET A 199 -3.15 -6.07 -2.51
CA MET A 199 -3.39 -5.93 -1.07
C MET A 199 -2.28 -6.59 -0.25
N ILE A 200 -1.90 -7.81 -0.60
CA ILE A 200 -0.84 -8.57 0.10
C ILE A 200 0.50 -7.84 -0.02
N LEU A 201 0.90 -7.45 -1.22
CA LEU A 201 2.19 -6.80 -1.46
C LEU A 201 2.25 -5.40 -0.82
N SER A 202 1.17 -4.63 -0.89
CA SER A 202 1.13 -3.31 -0.27
C SER A 202 1.17 -3.40 1.26
N LYS A 203 0.48 -4.36 1.86
CA LYS A 203 0.51 -4.61 3.32
C LYS A 203 1.89 -5.07 3.77
N TYR A 204 2.51 -5.97 3.03
CA TYR A 204 3.86 -6.45 3.30
C TYR A 204 4.87 -5.28 3.30
N ALA A 205 4.87 -4.44 2.27
CA ALA A 205 5.72 -3.26 2.19
C ALA A 205 5.42 -2.25 3.31
N TYR A 206 4.14 -2.01 3.59
CA TYR A 206 3.69 -1.11 4.64
C TYR A 206 4.19 -1.55 6.02
N LEU A 207 4.01 -2.82 6.37
CA LEU A 207 4.43 -3.33 7.69
C LEU A 207 5.93 -3.27 7.89
N GLN A 208 6.72 -3.49 6.84
CA GLN A 208 8.17 -3.30 6.91
C GLN A 208 8.55 -1.85 7.18
N TYR A 209 7.96 -0.93 6.45
CA TYR A 209 8.19 0.50 6.64
C TYR A 209 7.78 0.94 8.04
N PHE A 210 6.60 0.52 8.48
CA PHE A 210 6.04 0.83 9.78
C PHE A 210 6.91 0.30 10.93
N THR A 211 7.39 -0.93 10.81
CA THR A 211 8.30 -1.53 11.79
C THR A 211 9.63 -0.78 11.87
N ASN A 212 10.20 -0.40 10.72
CA ASN A 212 11.43 0.38 10.68
C ASN A 212 11.23 1.79 11.27
N MET A 213 10.09 2.40 11.02
CA MET A 213 9.72 3.70 11.62
C MET A 213 9.62 3.60 13.15
N SER A 214 8.91 2.60 13.65
CA SER A 214 8.79 2.33 15.09
C SER A 214 10.16 2.13 15.74
N ARG A 215 11.01 1.35 15.09
CA ARG A 215 12.37 1.09 15.59
C ARG A 215 13.22 2.35 15.63
N SER A 216 13.17 3.19 14.58
CA SER A 216 13.94 4.44 14.54
C SER A 216 13.50 5.45 15.59
N LEU A 217 12.23 5.45 15.94
CA LEU A 217 11.66 6.28 17.03
C LEU A 217 11.84 5.64 18.41
N LYS A 218 12.27 4.38 18.48
CA LYS A 218 12.35 3.59 19.72
C LYS A 218 11.03 3.58 20.49
N MET A 219 9.93 3.52 19.75
CA MET A 219 8.56 3.51 20.27
C MET A 219 7.73 2.55 19.45
N LYS A 220 6.84 1.78 20.10
CA LYS A 220 5.85 0.98 19.41
C LYS A 220 4.75 1.91 18.89
N LEU A 221 4.67 2.08 17.57
CA LEU A 221 3.61 2.87 16.95
C LEU A 221 2.33 2.05 16.83
N PRO A 222 1.17 2.64 17.14
CA PRO A 222 -0.12 1.98 16.95
C PRO A 222 -0.62 2.14 15.52
N HIS A 223 -1.42 1.17 15.07
CA HIS A 223 -2.23 1.28 13.85
C HIS A 223 -3.54 2.03 14.11
N GLY A 224 -4.20 2.43 13.03
CA GLY A 224 -5.50 3.09 13.08
C GLY A 224 -5.42 4.59 13.30
N ASN A 225 -6.55 5.15 13.70
CA ASN A 225 -6.72 6.60 13.83
C ASN A 225 -7.65 7.00 14.99
N SER A 226 -7.84 6.14 15.98
CA SER A 226 -8.66 6.48 17.16
C SER A 226 -8.02 7.61 17.96
N SER A 227 -8.83 8.31 18.77
CA SER A 227 -8.32 9.39 19.61
C SER A 227 -7.36 8.91 20.70
N THR A 228 -7.40 7.63 21.03
CA THR A 228 -6.50 7.01 22.03
C THR A 228 -5.04 7.05 21.61
N ILE A 229 -4.74 7.12 20.31
CA ILE A 229 -3.36 7.15 19.83
C ILE A 229 -2.76 8.56 19.76
N ASP A 230 -3.54 9.60 19.98
CA ASP A 230 -3.08 10.99 19.96
C ASP A 230 -1.96 11.24 20.98
N SER A 231 -2.00 10.59 22.13
CA SER A 231 -0.96 10.70 23.18
C SER A 231 0.41 10.24 22.67
N ILE A 232 0.47 9.26 21.79
CA ILE A 232 1.74 8.79 21.20
C ILE A 232 2.35 9.87 20.32
N ALA A 233 1.54 10.57 19.53
CA ALA A 233 2.02 11.67 18.70
C ALA A 233 2.54 12.84 19.55
N ILE A 234 1.85 13.17 20.64
CA ILE A 234 2.31 14.20 21.61
C ILE A 234 3.66 13.79 22.20
N GLU A 235 3.81 12.54 22.59
CA GLU A 235 5.05 12.00 23.15
C GLU A 235 6.20 12.10 22.13
N ILE A 236 5.96 11.77 20.86
CA ILE A 236 6.94 11.94 19.77
C ILE A 236 7.36 13.40 19.62
N ALA A 237 6.40 14.32 19.62
CA ALA A 237 6.67 15.75 19.51
C ALA A 237 7.51 16.26 20.70
N LYS A 238 7.24 15.78 21.91
CA LYS A 238 8.03 16.13 23.11
C LYS A 238 9.46 15.59 23.04
N LYS A 239 9.63 14.36 22.55
CA LYS A 239 10.94 13.69 22.50
C LYS A 239 11.82 14.16 21.37
N TYR A 240 11.24 14.35 20.18
CA TYR A 240 11.97 14.61 18.94
C TYR A 240 11.69 15.99 18.32
N GLY A 241 10.80 16.75 18.89
CA GLY A 241 10.32 18.02 18.37
C GLY A 241 9.09 17.89 17.46
N PRO A 242 8.25 18.96 17.36
CA PRO A 242 7.01 18.93 16.59
C PRO A 242 7.19 18.62 15.11
N LYS A 243 8.32 18.98 14.52
CA LYS A 243 8.63 18.72 13.10
C LYS A 243 8.71 17.23 12.76
N MET A 244 8.99 16.37 13.76
CA MET A 244 9.00 14.93 13.55
C MET A 244 7.64 14.40 13.14
N LEU A 245 6.54 15.02 13.59
CA LEU A 245 5.19 14.60 13.22
C LEU A 245 4.92 14.69 11.72
N ASN A 246 5.51 15.66 11.03
CA ASN A 246 5.42 15.75 9.56
C ASN A 246 6.09 14.56 8.85
N LYS A 247 7.03 13.88 9.51
CA LYS A 247 7.77 12.73 8.96
C LYS A 247 7.11 11.40 9.27
N VAL A 248 6.19 11.34 10.23
CA VAL A 248 5.65 10.07 10.73
C VAL A 248 4.13 9.99 10.78
N THR A 249 3.42 11.12 10.60
CA THR A 249 1.96 11.19 10.64
C THR A 249 1.36 11.75 9.35
N LYS A 250 0.07 11.48 9.15
CA LYS A 250 -0.75 12.10 8.09
C LYS A 250 -1.49 13.29 8.67
N THR A 251 -1.04 14.50 8.33
CA THR A 251 -1.47 15.75 8.97
C THR A 251 -2.88 16.20 8.57
N ASN A 252 -3.50 15.57 7.58
CA ASN A 252 -4.90 15.82 7.22
C ASN A 252 -5.92 15.02 8.04
N MET A 253 -5.45 14.12 8.92
CA MET A 253 -6.33 13.34 9.78
C MET A 253 -6.77 14.15 11.01
N THR A 254 -7.95 13.82 11.54
CA THR A 254 -8.53 14.46 12.72
C THR A 254 -7.61 14.38 13.92
N ASN A 255 -6.83 13.31 14.07
CA ASN A 255 -5.81 13.17 15.10
C ASN A 255 -4.87 14.40 15.13
N TYR A 256 -4.33 14.80 13.98
CA TYR A 256 -3.43 15.94 13.94
C TYR A 256 -4.12 17.25 14.32
N LYS A 257 -5.36 17.45 13.88
CA LYS A 257 -6.15 18.64 14.22
C LYS A 257 -6.35 18.78 15.73
N ARG A 258 -6.53 17.66 16.45
CA ARG A 258 -6.69 17.66 17.91
C ARG A 258 -5.43 18.04 18.66
N ILE A 259 -4.26 17.69 18.16
CA ILE A 259 -2.98 17.81 18.89
C ILE A 259 -2.11 18.99 18.45
N LYS A 260 -2.32 19.56 17.27
CA LYS A 260 -1.43 20.59 16.70
C LYS A 260 -1.22 21.82 17.60
N ASP A 261 -2.21 22.18 18.40
CA ASP A 261 -2.13 23.34 19.31
C ASP A 261 -1.57 22.95 20.70
N LEU A 262 -1.29 21.65 20.93
CA LEU A 262 -0.75 21.10 22.17
C LEU A 262 0.76 20.83 22.12
N ILE A 263 1.37 21.04 20.98
CA ILE A 263 2.77 20.66 20.70
C ILE A 263 3.62 21.84 20.30
#